data_e72c21e7471693aaf3c7fa9b6611d17d
#
_entry.id   e72c21e7471693aaf3c7fa9b6611d17d
#
_cell.length_a   1.000
_cell.length_b   1.000
_cell.length_c   1.000
_cell.angle_alpha   90.00
_cell.angle_beta   90.00
_cell.angle_gamma   90.00
#
_symmetry.space_group_name_H-M   'P 1'
#
loop_
_entity.id
_entity.type
_entity.pdbx_description
1 polymer ?
#
loop_
_entity_poly.entity_id
_entity_poly.type
_entity_poly.pdbx_seq_one_letter_code
_entity_poly.pdbx_strand_id
1 'polypeptide(L)'
;MKVTVVGAGNVGATCADVLAKREIANEIVLLDIKEGFAEGKALDIWETSPINLYDSRVTGSTNDYSKTAGSEVVVITSGLPRKPGMSRDDLIATNAGIVKSVTEQVIEHSPDTKIVIVSNPLDVMTYAAYLTAKVDSNRVFGMAGVLDTARYRSFLALELNVSPKDIQAVLMGGHGDTMVPLPRYTTVSGIPVTELIETEKLNSIIERTKKGGGEIVNLLGTSAWYAPGAAAAQMVEAIVRDQKRIFPTCAWLQGEYGLKDIYLGVPTKLGSKGIEEIIELQLNSDEKELLYRSANAVKEVMEVLDNMDTISA
;
A
#
# COMPACT_ATOMS: atom_id res chain seq x y z
N MET A 1 19.25 7.10 9.27
CA MET A 1 18.35 6.39 8.38
C MET A 1 17.35 7.38 7.81
N LYS A 2 17.16 7.38 6.50
CA LYS A 2 16.29 8.32 5.77
C LYS A 2 15.16 7.56 5.08
N VAL A 3 13.96 8.15 5.11
CA VAL A 3 12.78 7.70 4.36
C VAL A 3 12.22 8.89 3.58
N THR A 4 11.86 8.68 2.33
CA THR A 4 11.18 9.70 1.52
C THR A 4 9.74 9.31 1.24
N VAL A 5 8.83 10.27 1.29
CA VAL A 5 7.44 10.16 0.86
C VAL A 5 7.21 11.12 -0.30
N VAL A 6 6.93 10.58 -1.49
CA VAL A 6 6.65 11.36 -2.70
C VAL A 6 5.13 11.49 -2.88
N GLY A 7 4.67 12.74 -2.91
CA GLY A 7 3.27 13.13 -2.83
C GLY A 7 2.91 13.63 -1.44
N ALA A 8 2.82 14.97 -1.26
CA ALA A 8 2.50 15.61 0.02
C ALA A 8 0.98 15.79 0.24
N GLY A 9 0.15 15.03 -0.51
CA GLY A 9 -1.29 14.98 -0.28
C GLY A 9 -1.63 14.40 1.11
N ASN A 10 -2.92 14.23 1.40
CA ASN A 10 -3.35 13.78 2.73
C ASN A 10 -2.76 12.41 3.13
N VAL A 11 -2.65 11.46 2.19
CA VAL A 11 -2.08 10.13 2.46
C VAL A 11 -0.58 10.24 2.78
N GLY A 12 0.18 10.95 1.94
CA GLY A 12 1.63 11.10 2.14
C GLY A 12 1.96 11.89 3.40
N ALA A 13 1.25 12.98 3.69
CA ALA A 13 1.42 13.74 4.93
C ALA A 13 1.10 12.89 6.17
N THR A 14 0.01 12.07 6.11
CA THR A 14 -0.30 11.13 7.20
C THR A 14 0.79 10.08 7.37
N CYS A 15 1.33 9.54 6.27
CA CYS A 15 2.44 8.60 6.33
C CYS A 15 3.66 9.23 7.03
N ALA A 16 4.06 10.44 6.60
CA ALA A 16 5.17 11.17 7.20
C ALA A 16 4.95 11.48 8.70
N ASP A 17 3.73 11.89 9.07
CA ASP A 17 3.37 12.14 10.47
C ASP A 17 3.47 10.88 11.35
N VAL A 18 2.97 9.75 10.87
CA VAL A 18 3.07 8.46 11.58
C VAL A 18 4.52 8.00 11.69
N LEU A 19 5.31 8.14 10.61
CA LEU A 19 6.75 7.81 10.62
C LEU A 19 7.50 8.64 11.65
N ALA A 20 7.20 9.94 11.73
CA ALA A 20 7.83 10.86 12.67
C ALA A 20 7.45 10.53 14.13
N LYS A 21 6.17 10.48 14.44
CA LYS A 21 5.66 10.21 15.81
C LYS A 21 6.08 8.86 16.37
N ARG A 22 6.34 7.87 15.51
CA ARG A 22 6.81 6.55 15.93
C ARG A 22 8.33 6.39 15.86
N GLU A 23 9.04 7.47 15.50
CA GLU A 23 10.49 7.49 15.34
C GLU A 23 11.02 6.32 14.50
N ILE A 24 10.35 6.09 13.34
CA ILE A 24 10.69 4.98 12.44
C ILE A 24 11.96 5.31 11.64
N ALA A 25 12.20 6.58 11.35
CA ALA A 25 13.40 7.05 10.66
C ALA A 25 13.90 8.35 11.31
N ASN A 26 15.23 8.59 11.24
CA ASN A 26 15.83 9.82 11.78
C ASN A 26 15.49 11.04 10.91
N GLU A 27 15.39 10.83 9.59
CA GLU A 27 15.08 11.85 8.59
C GLU A 27 13.93 11.38 7.70
N ILE A 28 12.93 12.23 7.57
CA ILE A 28 11.77 12.01 6.70
C ILE A 28 11.71 13.18 5.72
N VAL A 29 11.80 12.87 4.42
CA VAL A 29 11.64 13.86 3.35
C VAL A 29 10.26 13.73 2.75
N LEU A 30 9.49 14.80 2.77
CA LEU A 30 8.20 14.89 2.07
C LEU A 30 8.42 15.68 0.77
N LEU A 31 8.09 15.11 -0.38
CA LEU A 31 8.33 15.70 -1.69
C LEU A 31 7.03 15.87 -2.47
N ASP A 32 6.84 17.01 -3.12
CA ASP A 32 5.71 17.28 -4.02
C ASP A 32 6.14 18.18 -5.17
N ILE A 33 5.38 18.18 -6.25
CA ILE A 33 5.60 19.07 -7.39
C ILE A 33 5.02 20.47 -7.17
N LYS A 34 4.05 20.59 -6.25
CA LYS A 34 3.39 21.85 -5.94
C LYS A 34 4.28 22.70 -5.04
N GLU A 35 4.65 23.88 -5.52
CA GLU A 35 5.57 24.78 -4.84
C GLU A 35 5.13 25.10 -3.40
N GLY A 36 6.04 24.95 -2.45
CA GLY A 36 5.86 25.23 -1.02
C GLY A 36 4.92 24.26 -0.28
N PHE A 37 4.25 23.33 -1.00
CA PHE A 37 3.23 22.48 -0.38
C PHE A 37 3.83 21.41 0.52
N ALA A 38 4.88 20.76 0.07
CA ALA A 38 5.60 19.76 0.86
C ALA A 38 6.32 20.40 2.04
N GLU A 39 6.93 21.58 1.85
CA GLU A 39 7.61 22.35 2.88
C GLU A 39 6.64 22.78 3.99
N GLY A 40 5.47 23.29 3.61
CA GLY A 40 4.44 23.70 4.57
C GLY A 40 3.93 22.53 5.39
N LYS A 41 3.64 21.38 4.75
CA LYS A 41 3.21 20.15 5.43
C LYS A 41 4.29 19.60 6.36
N ALA A 42 5.54 19.58 5.89
CA ALA A 42 6.67 19.11 6.70
C ALA A 42 6.92 19.99 7.91
N LEU A 43 6.81 21.31 7.75
CA LEU A 43 6.94 22.25 8.87
C LEU A 43 5.84 22.05 9.91
N ASP A 44 4.58 21.96 9.49
CA ASP A 44 3.43 21.70 10.37
C ASP A 44 3.60 20.40 11.16
N ILE A 45 4.04 19.30 10.49
CA ILE A 45 4.36 18.05 11.17
C ILE A 45 5.52 18.23 12.15
N TRP A 46 6.61 18.90 11.73
CA TRP A 46 7.79 19.11 12.59
C TRP A 46 7.48 19.93 13.84
N GLU A 47 6.60 20.93 13.75
CA GLU A 47 6.16 21.72 14.90
C GLU A 47 5.42 20.88 15.95
N THR A 48 4.94 19.69 15.61
CA THR A 48 4.35 18.75 16.60
C THR A 48 5.42 17.99 17.41
N SER A 49 6.70 18.04 17.03
CA SER A 49 7.77 17.26 17.68
C SER A 49 7.94 17.58 19.17
N PRO A 50 7.97 18.84 19.65
CA PRO A 50 8.08 19.12 21.08
C PRO A 50 6.79 18.78 21.87
N ILE A 51 5.66 18.62 21.16
CA ILE A 51 4.37 18.28 21.78
C ILE A 51 4.26 16.75 21.94
N ASN A 52 4.64 16.01 20.89
CA ASN A 52 4.54 14.54 20.84
C ASN A 52 5.83 13.84 21.27
N LEU A 53 6.88 14.61 21.59
CA LEU A 53 8.16 14.13 22.14
C LEU A 53 8.86 13.13 21.22
N TYR A 54 9.15 13.53 19.97
CA TYR A 54 9.94 12.75 19.01
C TYR A 54 11.04 13.60 18.38
N ASP A 55 12.15 12.96 17.97
CA ASP A 55 13.33 13.59 17.37
C ASP A 55 13.46 13.40 15.87
N SER A 56 12.61 12.61 15.23
CA SER A 56 12.59 12.39 13.78
C SER A 56 12.41 13.69 13.02
N ARG A 57 13.40 14.09 12.25
CA ARG A 57 13.36 15.35 11.49
C ARG A 57 12.52 15.20 10.24
N VAL A 58 11.52 16.06 10.07
CA VAL A 58 10.69 16.13 8.87
C VAL A 58 11.04 17.36 8.05
N THR A 59 11.33 17.16 6.77
CA THR A 59 11.67 18.25 5.83
C THR A 59 10.83 18.12 4.56
N GLY A 60 10.47 19.24 3.96
CA GLY A 60 9.76 19.30 2.68
C GLY A 60 10.68 19.69 1.54
N SER A 61 10.32 19.29 0.31
CA SER A 61 11.02 19.69 -0.90
C SER A 61 10.07 19.77 -2.09
N THR A 62 10.15 20.88 -2.81
CA THR A 62 9.40 21.07 -4.07
C THR A 62 10.23 20.59 -5.24
N ASN A 63 9.80 19.52 -5.90
CA ASN A 63 10.36 18.97 -7.15
C ASN A 63 11.88 18.76 -7.18
N ASP A 64 12.55 18.74 -6.03
CA ASP A 64 13.99 18.45 -5.91
C ASP A 64 14.25 17.03 -5.42
N TYR A 65 14.33 16.10 -6.35
CA TYR A 65 14.55 14.67 -6.07
C TYR A 65 15.96 14.38 -5.53
N SER A 66 16.92 15.31 -5.64
CA SER A 66 18.24 15.14 -5.01
C SER A 66 18.12 14.95 -3.48
N LYS A 67 17.05 15.46 -2.87
CA LYS A 67 16.76 15.30 -1.44
C LYS A 67 16.40 13.85 -1.07
N THR A 68 15.99 13.04 -2.04
CA THR A 68 15.71 11.61 -1.82
C THR A 68 16.99 10.79 -1.66
N ALA A 69 18.14 11.32 -2.06
CA ALA A 69 19.41 10.60 -2.06
C ALA A 69 19.69 9.91 -0.71
N GLY A 70 20.03 8.60 -0.80
CA GLY A 70 20.30 7.78 0.37
C GLY A 70 19.08 7.34 1.17
N SER A 71 17.88 7.43 0.58
CA SER A 71 16.66 6.90 1.21
C SER A 71 16.67 5.38 1.24
N GLU A 72 16.48 4.81 2.41
CA GLU A 72 16.31 3.36 2.62
C GLU A 72 15.00 2.85 1.98
N VAL A 73 13.95 3.65 2.15
CA VAL A 73 12.61 3.38 1.57
C VAL A 73 12.06 4.66 0.98
N VAL A 74 11.46 4.55 -0.20
CA VAL A 74 10.65 5.60 -0.81
C VAL A 74 9.21 5.12 -0.93
N VAL A 75 8.28 5.91 -0.36
CA VAL A 75 6.83 5.68 -0.48
C VAL A 75 6.27 6.60 -1.56
N ILE A 76 5.65 6.05 -2.59
CA ILE A 76 5.04 6.82 -3.68
C ILE A 76 3.54 6.85 -3.50
N THR A 77 3.03 8.04 -3.13
CA THR A 77 1.59 8.31 -2.99
C THR A 77 1.07 9.26 -4.08
N SER A 78 1.95 9.64 -5.01
CA SER A 78 1.63 10.56 -6.11
C SER A 78 0.63 9.95 -7.08
N GLY A 79 -0.35 10.72 -7.49
CA GLY A 79 -1.37 10.32 -8.43
C GLY A 79 -2.59 11.24 -8.35
N LEU A 80 -3.42 11.20 -9.38
CA LEU A 80 -4.67 11.95 -9.42
C LEU A 80 -5.84 11.05 -9.02
N PRO A 81 -6.79 11.55 -8.23
CA PRO A 81 -8.07 10.86 -8.03
C PRO A 81 -8.88 10.90 -9.32
N ARG A 82 -9.75 9.92 -9.53
CA ARG A 82 -10.66 9.89 -10.66
C ARG A 82 -11.56 11.13 -10.65
N LYS A 83 -11.57 11.88 -11.76
CA LYS A 83 -12.41 13.06 -11.94
C LYS A 83 -13.73 12.68 -12.65
N PRO A 84 -14.82 13.44 -12.47
CA PRO A 84 -16.02 13.26 -13.26
C PRO A 84 -15.71 13.33 -14.77
N GLY A 85 -16.24 12.37 -15.55
CA GLY A 85 -16.00 12.27 -16.99
C GLY A 85 -14.73 11.56 -17.41
N MET A 86 -13.83 11.22 -16.47
CA MET A 86 -12.61 10.47 -16.76
C MET A 86 -12.92 8.97 -16.84
N SER A 87 -12.52 8.33 -17.95
CA SER A 87 -12.61 6.87 -18.08
C SER A 87 -11.63 6.18 -17.12
N ARG A 88 -11.76 4.84 -16.98
CA ARG A 88 -10.78 4.04 -16.22
C ARG A 88 -9.40 4.08 -16.89
N ASP A 89 -9.38 3.98 -18.19
CA ASP A 89 -8.14 3.94 -18.99
C ASP A 89 -7.41 5.29 -18.96
N ASP A 90 -8.13 6.41 -19.01
CA ASP A 90 -7.53 7.74 -18.84
C ASP A 90 -6.86 7.90 -17.47
N LEU A 91 -7.49 7.35 -16.42
CA LEU A 91 -6.91 7.37 -15.07
C LEU A 91 -5.64 6.53 -15.00
N ILE A 92 -5.65 5.32 -15.59
CA ILE A 92 -4.50 4.43 -15.65
C ILE A 92 -3.36 5.12 -16.40
N ALA A 93 -3.59 5.64 -17.59
CA ALA A 93 -2.58 6.32 -18.40
C ALA A 93 -1.95 7.52 -17.65
N THR A 94 -2.80 8.36 -17.07
CA THR A 94 -2.34 9.54 -16.31
C THR A 94 -1.49 9.15 -15.12
N ASN A 95 -1.96 8.21 -14.30
CA ASN A 95 -1.24 7.81 -13.09
C ASN A 95 0.00 6.99 -13.41
N ALA A 96 0.00 6.17 -14.45
CA ALA A 96 1.19 5.45 -14.91
C ALA A 96 2.30 6.41 -15.35
N GLY A 97 1.96 7.47 -16.09
CA GLY A 97 2.92 8.52 -16.46
C GLY A 97 3.52 9.23 -15.23
N ILE A 98 2.69 9.53 -14.22
CA ILE A 98 3.16 10.11 -12.96
C ILE A 98 4.08 9.15 -12.22
N VAL A 99 3.66 7.89 -12.03
CA VAL A 99 4.45 6.88 -11.30
C VAL A 99 5.76 6.59 -12.03
N LYS A 100 5.77 6.50 -13.37
CA LYS A 100 6.97 6.36 -14.18
C LYS A 100 7.95 7.50 -13.89
N SER A 101 7.52 8.75 -14.10
CA SER A 101 8.39 9.92 -13.90
C SER A 101 8.95 10.01 -12.48
N VAL A 102 8.13 9.72 -11.46
CA VAL A 102 8.58 9.70 -10.05
C VAL A 102 9.59 8.58 -9.82
N THR A 103 9.31 7.37 -10.34
CA THR A 103 10.19 6.21 -10.15
C THR A 103 11.55 6.41 -10.80
N GLU A 104 11.61 6.97 -12.03
CA GLU A 104 12.86 7.29 -12.73
C GLU A 104 13.75 8.20 -11.88
N GLN A 105 13.19 9.30 -11.38
CA GLN A 105 13.93 10.25 -10.55
C GLN A 105 14.33 9.66 -9.19
N VAL A 106 13.48 8.84 -8.59
CA VAL A 106 13.80 8.16 -7.32
C VAL A 106 14.98 7.22 -7.51
N ILE A 107 14.98 6.39 -8.54
CA ILE A 107 16.08 5.43 -8.81
C ILE A 107 17.36 6.14 -9.19
N GLU A 108 17.30 7.27 -9.91
CA GLU A 108 18.47 8.09 -10.24
C GLU A 108 19.21 8.56 -8.97
N HIS A 109 18.47 9.02 -7.95
CA HIS A 109 19.07 9.57 -6.73
C HIS A 109 19.21 8.57 -5.58
N SER A 110 18.44 7.48 -5.59
CA SER A 110 18.40 6.45 -4.55
C SER A 110 18.37 5.04 -5.16
N PRO A 111 19.41 4.59 -5.84
CA PRO A 111 19.42 3.34 -6.62
C PRO A 111 19.20 2.07 -5.77
N ASP A 112 19.51 2.12 -4.47
CA ASP A 112 19.40 0.98 -3.55
C ASP A 112 18.09 0.97 -2.74
N THR A 113 17.21 1.96 -2.93
CA THR A 113 15.97 2.09 -2.17
C THR A 113 14.98 0.95 -2.41
N LYS A 114 14.09 0.71 -1.46
CA LYS A 114 12.88 -0.10 -1.62
C LYS A 114 11.72 0.84 -1.89
N ILE A 115 10.88 0.51 -2.86
CA ILE A 115 9.78 1.36 -3.31
C ILE A 115 8.45 0.75 -2.85
N VAL A 116 7.69 1.51 -2.07
CA VAL A 116 6.33 1.16 -1.63
C VAL A 116 5.33 2.01 -2.41
N ILE A 117 4.54 1.39 -3.25
CA ILE A 117 3.51 2.07 -4.04
C ILE A 117 2.20 2.14 -3.25
N VAL A 118 1.58 3.32 -3.25
CA VAL A 118 0.26 3.59 -2.66
C VAL A 118 -0.71 4.17 -3.69
N SER A 119 -0.17 4.64 -4.82
CA SER A 119 -0.93 5.22 -5.94
C SER A 119 -1.91 4.22 -6.54
N ASN A 120 -3.09 4.69 -6.97
CA ASN A 120 -4.14 3.86 -7.54
C ASN A 120 -4.29 4.06 -9.07
N PRO A 121 -4.72 3.00 -9.81
CA PRO A 121 -5.04 1.62 -9.36
C PRO A 121 -3.80 0.86 -8.91
N LEU A 122 -3.81 0.37 -7.65
CA LEU A 122 -2.59 -0.03 -6.95
C LEU A 122 -1.77 -1.11 -7.67
N ASP A 123 -2.40 -2.22 -8.05
CA ASP A 123 -1.69 -3.37 -8.61
C ASP A 123 -0.99 -2.97 -9.92
N VAL A 124 -1.65 -2.18 -10.77
CA VAL A 124 -1.12 -1.68 -12.04
C VAL A 124 -0.08 -0.59 -11.85
N MET A 125 -0.25 0.29 -10.86
CA MET A 125 0.76 1.31 -10.56
C MET A 125 2.03 0.66 -9.99
N THR A 126 1.91 -0.42 -9.22
CA THR A 126 3.06 -1.20 -8.75
C THR A 126 3.79 -1.86 -9.92
N TYR A 127 3.05 -2.40 -10.88
CA TYR A 127 3.62 -2.95 -12.11
C TYR A 127 4.33 -1.89 -12.96
N ALA A 128 3.71 -0.71 -13.14
CA ALA A 128 4.34 0.41 -13.85
C ALA A 128 5.66 0.86 -13.20
N ALA A 129 5.68 0.97 -11.87
CA ALA A 129 6.89 1.29 -11.13
C ALA A 129 7.99 0.23 -11.29
N TYR A 130 7.62 -1.06 -11.26
CA TYR A 130 8.57 -2.16 -11.45
C TYR A 130 9.21 -2.14 -12.84
N LEU A 131 8.40 -2.01 -13.90
CA LEU A 131 8.91 -1.91 -15.27
C LEU A 131 9.86 -0.73 -15.45
N THR A 132 9.60 0.37 -14.76
CA THR A 132 10.40 1.59 -14.83
C THR A 132 11.68 1.50 -14.01
N ALA A 133 11.61 0.96 -12.80
CA ALA A 133 12.73 0.92 -11.86
C ALA A 133 13.88 0.01 -12.34
N LYS A 134 13.60 -1.04 -13.09
CA LYS A 134 14.56 -2.03 -13.60
C LYS A 134 15.47 -2.60 -12.51
N VAL A 135 14.86 -2.86 -11.35
CA VAL A 135 15.50 -3.48 -10.17
C VAL A 135 14.81 -4.80 -9.85
N ASP A 136 15.37 -5.56 -8.90
CA ASP A 136 14.75 -6.80 -8.45
C ASP A 136 13.33 -6.57 -7.91
N SER A 137 12.39 -7.43 -8.23
CA SER A 137 10.96 -7.28 -7.89
C SER A 137 10.69 -7.25 -6.38
N ASN A 138 11.56 -7.86 -5.58
CA ASN A 138 11.47 -7.80 -4.11
C ASN A 138 11.67 -6.40 -3.52
N ARG A 139 12.14 -5.44 -4.33
CA ARG A 139 12.35 -4.03 -3.95
C ARG A 139 11.22 -3.10 -4.38
N VAL A 140 10.28 -3.56 -5.22
CA VAL A 140 9.13 -2.77 -5.69
C VAL A 140 7.85 -3.53 -5.37
N PHE A 141 7.02 -2.99 -4.51
CA PHE A 141 5.79 -3.64 -4.06
C PHE A 141 4.74 -2.62 -3.62
N GLY A 142 3.48 -3.07 -3.56
CA GLY A 142 2.35 -2.20 -3.28
C GLY A 142 1.74 -2.39 -1.88
N MET A 143 1.29 -1.29 -1.30
CA MET A 143 0.51 -1.25 -0.07
C MET A 143 -0.97 -1.42 -0.41
N ALA A 144 -1.51 -2.63 -0.23
CA ALA A 144 -2.91 -2.98 -0.49
C ALA A 144 -3.52 -3.76 0.67
N GLY A 145 -3.17 -5.03 0.76
CA GLY A 145 -3.74 -5.96 1.72
C GLY A 145 -3.53 -5.56 3.19
N VAL A 146 -2.48 -4.83 3.51
CA VAL A 146 -2.27 -4.27 4.87
C VAL A 146 -3.43 -3.37 5.27
N LEU A 147 -3.86 -2.47 4.37
CA LEU A 147 -5.01 -1.60 4.59
C LEU A 147 -6.33 -2.38 4.62
N ASP A 148 -6.53 -3.28 3.66
CA ASP A 148 -7.78 -4.05 3.53
C ASP A 148 -7.97 -4.98 4.73
N THR A 149 -6.89 -5.62 5.18
CA THR A 149 -6.86 -6.44 6.40
C THR A 149 -7.14 -5.60 7.66
N ALA A 150 -6.58 -4.39 7.75
CA ALA A 150 -6.86 -3.50 8.87
C ALA A 150 -8.34 -3.12 8.94
N ARG A 151 -8.96 -2.84 7.80
CA ARG A 151 -10.40 -2.57 7.69
C ARG A 151 -11.24 -3.77 8.14
N TYR A 152 -10.93 -4.95 7.64
CA TYR A 152 -11.60 -6.20 8.02
C TYR A 152 -11.51 -6.45 9.54
N ARG A 153 -10.31 -6.33 10.10
CA ARG A 153 -10.08 -6.46 11.54
C ARG A 153 -10.89 -5.45 12.35
N SER A 154 -10.98 -4.20 11.88
CA SER A 154 -11.76 -3.16 12.55
C SER A 154 -13.26 -3.48 12.57
N PHE A 155 -13.81 -4.01 11.48
CA PHE A 155 -15.22 -4.39 11.41
C PHE A 155 -15.52 -5.62 12.27
N LEU A 156 -14.62 -6.61 12.28
CA LEU A 156 -14.73 -7.75 13.19
C LEU A 156 -14.67 -7.32 14.67
N ALA A 157 -13.75 -6.40 14.99
CA ALA A 157 -13.62 -5.88 16.36
C ALA A 157 -14.89 -5.18 16.84
N LEU A 158 -15.52 -4.38 15.97
CA LEU A 158 -16.80 -3.73 16.26
C LEU A 158 -17.93 -4.74 16.49
N GLU A 159 -18.01 -5.77 15.67
CA GLU A 159 -19.06 -6.80 15.77
C GLU A 159 -18.92 -7.65 17.03
N LEU A 160 -17.70 -8.08 17.33
CA LEU A 160 -17.39 -8.95 18.47
C LEU A 160 -17.22 -8.18 19.78
N ASN A 161 -17.16 -6.84 19.71
CA ASN A 161 -16.83 -5.98 20.86
C ASN A 161 -15.53 -6.39 21.56
N VAL A 162 -14.47 -6.63 20.76
CA VAL A 162 -13.12 -7.00 21.23
C VAL A 162 -12.08 -6.00 20.75
N SER A 163 -10.88 -6.08 21.34
CA SER A 163 -9.76 -5.27 20.87
C SER A 163 -9.34 -5.67 19.45
N PRO A 164 -9.17 -4.71 18.51
CA PRO A 164 -8.64 -5.02 17.19
C PRO A 164 -7.19 -5.55 17.22
N LYS A 165 -6.48 -5.42 18.35
CA LYS A 165 -5.14 -5.98 18.54
C LYS A 165 -5.16 -7.51 18.62
N ASP A 166 -6.25 -8.08 19.09
CA ASP A 166 -6.40 -9.53 19.27
C ASP A 166 -6.79 -10.25 17.96
N ILE A 167 -7.16 -9.50 16.92
CA ILE A 167 -7.58 -10.09 15.65
C ILE A 167 -6.39 -10.22 14.71
N GLN A 168 -6.15 -11.44 14.22
CA GLN A 168 -5.24 -11.74 13.12
C GLN A 168 -6.05 -12.16 11.92
N ALA A 169 -5.75 -11.60 10.76
CA ALA A 169 -6.49 -11.87 9.53
C ALA A 169 -5.58 -11.77 8.30
N VAL A 170 -5.99 -12.42 7.21
CA VAL A 170 -5.32 -12.37 5.92
C VAL A 170 -6.33 -12.08 4.83
N LEU A 171 -6.07 -11.06 4.02
CA LEU A 171 -6.77 -10.79 2.78
C LEU A 171 -5.78 -10.89 1.62
N MET A 172 -6.19 -11.51 0.53
CA MET A 172 -5.40 -11.71 -0.68
C MET A 172 -6.07 -11.07 -1.89
N GLY A 173 -5.44 -11.21 -3.05
CA GLY A 173 -6.01 -10.75 -4.33
C GLY A 173 -5.70 -9.30 -4.64
N GLY A 174 -6.29 -8.78 -5.72
CA GLY A 174 -6.16 -7.38 -6.14
C GLY A 174 -6.83 -6.41 -5.17
N HIS A 175 -6.31 -5.20 -5.13
CA HIS A 175 -6.86 -4.14 -4.28
C HIS A 175 -8.19 -3.61 -4.85
N GLY A 176 -9.28 -3.81 -4.13
CA GLY A 176 -10.63 -3.37 -4.51
C GLY A 176 -11.69 -4.47 -4.33
N ASP A 177 -12.71 -4.45 -5.17
CA ASP A 177 -13.90 -5.32 -5.04
C ASP A 177 -13.59 -6.82 -5.20
N THR A 178 -12.45 -7.16 -5.80
CA THR A 178 -12.02 -8.55 -6.03
C THR A 178 -11.11 -9.10 -4.93
N MET A 179 -10.86 -8.36 -3.85
CA MET A 179 -10.09 -8.85 -2.71
C MET A 179 -10.71 -10.14 -2.13
N VAL A 180 -9.85 -11.01 -1.61
CA VAL A 180 -10.21 -12.34 -1.11
C VAL A 180 -9.91 -12.43 0.40
N PRO A 181 -10.88 -12.11 1.27
CA PRO A 181 -10.78 -12.38 2.70
C PRO A 181 -10.74 -13.88 2.96
N LEU A 182 -9.90 -14.29 3.91
CA LEU A 182 -9.73 -15.70 4.27
C LEU A 182 -10.19 -15.97 5.71
N PRO A 183 -11.48 -16.27 5.95
CA PRO A 183 -12.01 -16.58 7.29
C PRO A 183 -11.27 -17.72 8.00
N ARG A 184 -10.83 -18.76 7.27
CA ARG A 184 -10.05 -19.88 7.82
C ARG A 184 -8.69 -19.45 8.40
N TYR A 185 -8.16 -18.34 7.93
CA TYR A 185 -6.91 -17.74 8.41
C TYR A 185 -7.16 -16.48 9.26
N THR A 186 -8.40 -16.36 9.78
CA THR A 186 -8.77 -15.23 10.65
C THR A 186 -9.08 -15.74 12.04
N THR A 187 -8.37 -15.20 13.03
CA THR A 187 -8.51 -15.60 14.44
C THR A 187 -8.62 -14.38 15.35
N VAL A 188 -9.24 -14.59 16.52
CA VAL A 188 -9.25 -13.67 17.65
C VAL A 188 -8.50 -14.33 18.80
N SER A 189 -7.30 -13.86 19.09
CA SER A 189 -6.40 -14.48 20.06
C SER A 189 -6.25 -16.00 19.90
N GLY A 190 -6.15 -16.47 18.64
CA GLY A 190 -6.01 -17.87 18.29
C GLY A 190 -7.34 -18.64 18.13
N ILE A 191 -8.48 -18.06 18.51
CA ILE A 191 -9.79 -18.69 18.30
C ILE A 191 -10.23 -18.41 16.86
N PRO A 192 -10.59 -19.41 16.05
CA PRO A 192 -11.12 -19.19 14.71
C PRO A 192 -12.33 -18.25 14.71
N VAL A 193 -12.34 -17.27 13.82
CA VAL A 193 -13.47 -16.32 13.75
C VAL A 193 -14.80 -16.99 13.46
N THR A 194 -14.76 -18.11 12.76
CA THR A 194 -15.94 -18.93 12.43
C THR A 194 -16.61 -19.61 13.65
N GLU A 195 -15.91 -19.67 14.79
CA GLU A 195 -16.48 -20.14 16.05
C GLU A 195 -17.13 -18.99 16.86
N LEU A 196 -16.85 -17.74 16.50
CA LEU A 196 -17.27 -16.54 17.25
C LEU A 196 -18.38 -15.76 16.55
N ILE A 197 -18.54 -15.91 15.24
CA ILE A 197 -19.51 -15.16 14.43
C ILE A 197 -20.28 -16.13 13.52
N GLU A 198 -21.60 -15.95 13.47
CA GLU A 198 -22.45 -16.67 12.53
C GLU A 198 -22.06 -16.36 11.08
N THR A 199 -22.14 -17.38 10.21
CA THR A 199 -21.69 -17.32 8.81
C THR A 199 -22.31 -16.15 8.04
N GLU A 200 -23.60 -15.91 8.17
CA GLU A 200 -24.29 -14.82 7.47
C GLU A 200 -23.75 -13.44 7.89
N LYS A 201 -23.48 -13.27 9.17
CA LYS A 201 -22.93 -12.02 9.70
C LYS A 201 -21.49 -11.82 9.25
N LEU A 202 -20.68 -12.89 9.28
CA LEU A 202 -19.30 -12.84 8.77
C LEU A 202 -19.27 -12.46 7.28
N ASN A 203 -20.16 -13.02 6.47
CA ASN A 203 -20.27 -12.68 5.05
C ASN A 203 -20.65 -11.19 4.86
N SER A 204 -21.55 -10.66 5.69
CA SER A 204 -21.90 -9.23 5.63
C SER A 204 -20.72 -8.31 5.94
N ILE A 205 -19.86 -8.69 6.89
CA ILE A 205 -18.62 -7.98 7.23
C ILE A 205 -17.62 -8.04 6.07
N ILE A 206 -17.48 -9.20 5.44
CA ILE A 206 -16.64 -9.40 4.24
C ILE A 206 -17.09 -8.45 3.13
N GLU A 207 -18.37 -8.42 2.81
CA GLU A 207 -18.92 -7.55 1.75
C GLU A 207 -18.75 -6.05 2.10
N ARG A 208 -18.93 -5.68 3.36
CA ARG A 208 -18.65 -4.31 3.82
C ARG A 208 -17.16 -3.97 3.69
N THR A 209 -16.27 -4.92 3.98
CA THR A 209 -14.81 -4.73 3.84
C THR A 209 -14.44 -4.40 2.39
N LYS A 210 -14.96 -5.16 1.42
CA LYS A 210 -14.73 -4.92 -0.01
C LYS A 210 -15.19 -3.52 -0.43
N LYS A 211 -16.32 -3.06 0.09
CA LYS A 211 -16.92 -1.75 -0.21
C LYS A 211 -16.42 -0.61 0.69
N GLY A 212 -15.56 -0.88 1.65
CA GLY A 212 -15.18 0.08 2.69
C GLY A 212 -14.48 1.34 2.19
N GLY A 213 -13.77 1.27 1.05
CA GLY A 213 -13.23 2.46 0.38
C GLY A 213 -14.34 3.38 -0.12
N GLY A 214 -15.35 2.82 -0.78
CA GLY A 214 -16.54 3.55 -1.25
C GLY A 214 -17.40 4.11 -0.10
N GLU A 215 -17.54 3.36 1.00
CA GLU A 215 -18.24 3.83 2.21
C GLU A 215 -17.63 5.14 2.74
N ILE A 216 -16.28 5.19 2.82
CA ILE A 216 -15.58 6.41 3.27
C ILE A 216 -15.74 7.56 2.27
N VAL A 217 -15.65 7.29 0.96
CA VAL A 217 -15.88 8.32 -0.06
C VAL A 217 -17.29 8.90 0.04
N ASN A 218 -18.30 8.08 0.27
CA ASN A 218 -19.68 8.53 0.44
C ASN A 218 -19.87 9.42 1.68
N LEU A 219 -19.12 9.13 2.75
CA LEU A 219 -19.19 9.88 4.02
C LEU A 219 -18.37 11.17 3.99
N LEU A 220 -17.19 11.14 3.40
CA LEU A 220 -16.22 12.27 3.43
C LEU A 220 -16.24 13.13 2.17
N GLY A 221 -16.83 12.65 1.07
CA GLY A 221 -16.71 13.29 -0.26
C GLY A 221 -15.32 13.11 -0.90
N THR A 222 -14.41 12.37 -0.27
CA THR A 222 -13.06 12.11 -0.75
C THR A 222 -12.53 10.77 -0.23
N SER A 223 -11.42 10.29 -0.81
CA SER A 223 -10.80 9.03 -0.39
C SER A 223 -10.24 9.10 1.04
N ALA A 224 -10.17 7.94 1.70
CA ALA A 224 -9.49 7.79 2.99
C ALA A 224 -8.01 8.19 2.90
N TRP A 225 -7.45 8.70 3.99
CA TRP A 225 -6.03 9.05 4.07
C TRP A 225 -5.35 8.60 5.37
N TYR A 226 -6.04 8.57 6.51
CA TYR A 226 -5.44 8.15 7.79
C TYR A 226 -4.99 6.69 7.76
N ALA A 227 -5.89 5.78 7.41
CA ALA A 227 -5.59 4.35 7.39
C ALA A 227 -4.56 3.97 6.32
N PRO A 228 -4.64 4.43 5.05
CA PRO A 228 -3.60 4.14 4.06
C PRO A 228 -2.23 4.73 4.43
N GLY A 229 -2.16 5.96 4.98
CA GLY A 229 -0.91 6.54 5.45
C GLY A 229 -0.28 5.72 6.58
N ALA A 230 -1.09 5.29 7.56
CA ALA A 230 -0.64 4.43 8.66
C ALA A 230 -0.21 3.03 8.17
N ALA A 231 -0.92 2.45 7.20
CA ALA A 231 -0.57 1.16 6.60
C ALA A 231 0.77 1.21 5.86
N ALA A 232 1.01 2.26 5.07
CA ALA A 232 2.30 2.49 4.41
C ALA A 232 3.42 2.65 5.45
N ALA A 233 3.22 3.46 6.48
CA ALA A 233 4.20 3.64 7.55
C ALA A 233 4.52 2.32 8.30
N GLN A 234 3.53 1.44 8.48
CA GLN A 234 3.74 0.11 9.08
C GLN A 234 4.64 -0.78 8.20
N MET A 235 4.48 -0.74 6.88
CA MET A 235 5.36 -1.46 5.96
C MET A 235 6.78 -0.89 5.99
N VAL A 236 6.91 0.43 5.97
CA VAL A 236 8.21 1.12 6.12
C VAL A 236 8.90 0.70 7.42
N GLU A 237 8.18 0.66 8.55
CA GLU A 237 8.73 0.22 9.84
C GLU A 237 9.28 -1.20 9.79
N ALA A 238 8.55 -2.12 9.14
CA ALA A 238 8.99 -3.51 9.00
C ALA A 238 10.30 -3.64 8.23
N ILE A 239 10.50 -2.80 7.21
CA ILE A 239 11.72 -2.76 6.39
C ILE A 239 12.87 -2.14 7.19
N VAL A 240 12.66 -0.93 7.68
CA VAL A 240 13.66 -0.08 8.30
C VAL A 240 14.22 -0.71 9.59
N ARG A 241 13.37 -1.40 10.36
CA ARG A 241 13.74 -2.11 11.60
C ARG A 241 14.01 -3.60 11.39
N ASP A 242 14.03 -4.06 10.16
CA ASP A 242 14.21 -5.48 9.78
C ASP A 242 13.33 -6.45 10.57
N GLN A 243 12.05 -6.11 10.74
CA GLN A 243 11.16 -6.83 11.67
C GLN A 243 10.71 -8.20 11.16
N LYS A 244 10.92 -8.54 9.88
CA LYS A 244 10.49 -9.81 9.26
C LYS A 244 8.98 -10.05 9.42
N ARG A 245 8.19 -8.98 9.32
CA ARG A 245 6.73 -9.06 9.48
C ARG A 245 6.08 -9.75 8.29
N ILE A 246 5.05 -10.52 8.57
CA ILE A 246 4.20 -11.10 7.53
C ILE A 246 3.03 -10.16 7.28
N PHE A 247 2.94 -9.67 6.04
CA PHE A 247 1.88 -8.78 5.58
C PHE A 247 1.32 -9.25 4.25
N PRO A 248 0.00 -9.09 3.99
CA PRO A 248 -0.53 -9.16 2.63
C PRO A 248 -0.03 -7.93 1.85
N THR A 249 0.84 -8.19 0.88
CA THR A 249 1.53 -7.15 0.09
C THR A 249 1.29 -7.41 -1.38
N CYS A 250 1.08 -6.40 -2.20
CA CYS A 250 1.04 -6.54 -3.64
C CYS A 250 2.45 -6.81 -4.15
N ALA A 251 2.70 -8.08 -4.53
CA ALA A 251 4.01 -8.63 -4.90
C ALA A 251 3.99 -9.21 -6.31
N TRP A 252 5.16 -9.24 -6.95
CA TRP A 252 5.36 -9.88 -8.26
C TRP A 252 5.44 -11.39 -8.10
N LEU A 253 4.51 -12.12 -8.74
CA LEU A 253 4.44 -13.57 -8.68
C LEU A 253 5.14 -14.21 -9.90
N GLN A 254 5.92 -15.26 -9.65
CA GLN A 254 6.69 -15.99 -10.66
C GLN A 254 6.48 -17.52 -10.58
N GLY A 255 5.33 -17.95 -10.10
CA GLY A 255 4.94 -19.35 -9.97
C GLY A 255 4.14 -19.63 -8.71
N GLU A 256 4.23 -18.75 -7.72
CA GLU A 256 3.51 -18.89 -6.46
C GLU A 256 2.00 -18.89 -6.72
N TYR A 257 1.28 -19.73 -5.98
CA TYR A 257 -0.15 -19.98 -6.18
C TYR A 257 -0.52 -20.47 -7.60
N GLY A 258 0.46 -20.92 -8.42
CA GLY A 258 0.27 -21.25 -9.83
C GLY A 258 0.07 -20.03 -10.74
N LEU A 259 0.39 -18.83 -10.26
CA LEU A 259 0.27 -17.57 -10.97
C LEU A 259 1.65 -17.07 -11.39
N LYS A 260 1.72 -16.45 -12.57
CA LYS A 260 2.98 -15.93 -13.11
C LYS A 260 2.75 -14.60 -13.83
N ASP A 261 3.80 -13.76 -13.80
CA ASP A 261 3.85 -12.47 -14.47
C ASP A 261 2.69 -11.55 -14.08
N ILE A 262 2.46 -11.42 -12.76
CA ILE A 262 1.39 -10.61 -12.19
C ILE A 262 1.81 -9.99 -10.85
N TYR A 263 1.44 -8.74 -10.62
CA TYR A 263 1.40 -8.14 -9.30
C TYR A 263 0.07 -8.46 -8.61
N LEU A 264 0.13 -9.10 -7.45
CA LEU A 264 -1.08 -9.51 -6.72
C LEU A 264 -0.86 -9.49 -5.21
N GLY A 265 -1.89 -9.16 -4.45
CA GLY A 265 -1.86 -9.20 -2.99
C GLY A 265 -1.74 -10.62 -2.45
N VAL A 266 -0.62 -10.94 -1.80
CA VAL A 266 -0.33 -12.23 -1.19
C VAL A 266 0.42 -12.05 0.12
N PRO A 267 0.40 -13.01 1.07
CA PRO A 267 1.21 -12.96 2.27
C PRO A 267 2.71 -12.96 1.93
N THR A 268 3.42 -11.94 2.41
CA THR A 268 4.87 -11.81 2.22
C THR A 268 5.58 -11.58 3.53
N LYS A 269 6.80 -12.07 3.66
CA LYS A 269 7.71 -11.68 4.74
C LYS A 269 8.48 -10.43 4.31
N LEU A 270 8.25 -9.34 5.03
CA LEU A 270 8.81 -8.02 4.75
C LEU A 270 9.90 -7.67 5.77
N GLY A 271 11.10 -7.42 5.29
CA GLY A 271 12.26 -7.05 6.09
C GLY A 271 13.19 -6.09 5.36
N SER A 272 14.43 -5.96 5.82
CA SER A 272 15.38 -4.95 5.31
C SER A 272 15.74 -5.10 3.82
N LYS A 273 15.54 -6.28 3.25
CA LYS A 273 15.73 -6.52 1.81
C LYS A 273 14.49 -6.23 0.94
N GLY A 274 13.40 -5.73 1.55
CA GLY A 274 12.08 -5.65 0.93
C GLY A 274 11.31 -6.95 1.15
N ILE A 275 10.67 -7.50 0.12
CA ILE A 275 10.03 -8.82 0.18
C ILE A 275 11.12 -9.89 0.21
N GLU A 276 11.22 -10.64 1.30
CA GLU A 276 12.21 -11.69 1.48
C GLU A 276 11.66 -13.09 1.18
N GLU A 277 10.34 -13.23 1.22
CA GLU A 277 9.66 -14.50 0.96
C GLU A 277 8.20 -14.24 0.63
N ILE A 278 7.64 -14.95 -0.34
CA ILE A 278 6.22 -15.06 -0.57
C ILE A 278 5.76 -16.35 0.10
N ILE A 279 4.73 -16.26 0.95
CA ILE A 279 4.23 -17.39 1.74
C ILE A 279 3.01 -17.97 1.03
N GLU A 280 3.09 -19.22 0.60
CA GLU A 280 1.97 -19.92 -0.04
C GLU A 280 1.08 -20.60 1.02
N LEU A 281 -0.15 -20.10 1.15
CA LEU A 281 -1.16 -20.72 2.01
C LEU A 281 -1.82 -21.91 1.33
N GLN A 282 -2.25 -22.89 2.12
CA GLN A 282 -3.01 -24.04 1.65
C GLN A 282 -4.48 -23.62 1.43
N LEU A 283 -4.76 -23.05 0.26
CA LEU A 283 -6.11 -22.63 -0.13
C LEU A 283 -6.97 -23.85 -0.48
N ASN A 284 -8.25 -23.82 -0.08
CA ASN A 284 -9.25 -24.76 -0.58
C ASN A 284 -9.69 -24.40 -2.02
N SER A 285 -10.59 -25.21 -2.61
CA SER A 285 -11.07 -25.00 -3.99
C SER A 285 -11.71 -23.64 -4.20
N ASP A 286 -12.56 -23.22 -3.27
CA ASP A 286 -13.34 -21.98 -3.37
C ASP A 286 -12.43 -20.75 -3.21
N GLU A 287 -11.50 -20.80 -2.26
CA GLU A 287 -10.49 -19.76 -2.04
C GLU A 287 -9.56 -19.60 -3.27
N LYS A 288 -9.17 -20.73 -3.90
CA LYS A 288 -8.39 -20.72 -5.14
C LYS A 288 -9.17 -20.10 -6.29
N GLU A 289 -10.43 -20.47 -6.45
CA GLU A 289 -11.29 -19.90 -7.50
C GLU A 289 -11.43 -18.38 -7.32
N LEU A 290 -11.67 -17.91 -6.10
CA LEU A 290 -11.72 -16.48 -5.79
C LEU A 290 -10.40 -15.77 -6.11
N LEU A 291 -9.26 -16.37 -5.76
CA LEU A 291 -7.95 -15.82 -6.04
C LEU A 291 -7.68 -15.73 -7.56
N TYR A 292 -8.03 -16.76 -8.32
CA TYR A 292 -7.86 -16.74 -9.78
C TYR A 292 -8.79 -15.74 -10.47
N ARG A 293 -10.02 -15.56 -9.99
CA ARG A 293 -10.91 -14.51 -10.47
C ARG A 293 -10.32 -13.11 -10.21
N SER A 294 -9.77 -12.92 -9.02
CA SER A 294 -9.10 -11.68 -8.67
C SER A 294 -7.86 -11.44 -9.53
N ALA A 295 -7.04 -12.46 -9.75
CA ALA A 295 -5.86 -12.39 -10.60
C ALA A 295 -6.21 -12.03 -12.06
N ASN A 296 -7.27 -12.64 -12.61
CA ASN A 296 -7.72 -12.33 -13.97
C ASN A 296 -8.16 -10.84 -14.09
N ALA A 297 -8.90 -10.33 -13.11
CA ALA A 297 -9.29 -8.92 -13.10
C ALA A 297 -8.10 -7.96 -13.03
N VAL A 298 -7.02 -8.32 -12.31
CA VAL A 298 -5.79 -7.54 -12.29
C VAL A 298 -5.04 -7.64 -13.62
N LYS A 299 -4.95 -8.84 -14.22
CA LYS A 299 -4.31 -9.04 -15.53
C LYS A 299 -4.96 -8.20 -16.62
N GLU A 300 -6.29 -8.19 -16.70
CA GLU A 300 -7.02 -7.34 -17.64
C GLU A 300 -6.61 -5.87 -17.56
N VAL A 301 -6.35 -5.36 -16.35
CA VAL A 301 -5.93 -3.97 -16.16
C VAL A 301 -4.43 -3.78 -16.47
N MET A 302 -3.59 -4.79 -16.21
CA MET A 302 -2.18 -4.76 -16.61
C MET A 302 -2.05 -4.74 -18.14
N GLU A 303 -2.85 -5.55 -18.85
CA GLU A 303 -2.90 -5.57 -20.33
C GLU A 303 -3.30 -4.20 -20.93
N VAL A 304 -4.19 -3.46 -20.24
CA VAL A 304 -4.50 -2.09 -20.64
C VAL A 304 -3.25 -1.21 -20.61
N LEU A 305 -2.43 -1.35 -19.56
CA LEU A 305 -1.17 -0.61 -19.43
C LEU A 305 -0.14 -1.03 -20.48
N ASP A 306 0.00 -2.34 -20.73
CA ASP A 306 0.96 -2.89 -21.72
C ASP A 306 0.66 -2.43 -23.15
N ASN A 307 -0.63 -2.21 -23.46
CA ASN A 307 -1.07 -1.68 -24.74
C ASN A 307 -0.96 -0.15 -24.88
N MET A 308 -0.55 0.55 -23.81
CA MET A 308 -0.31 1.99 -23.85
C MET A 308 1.18 2.25 -24.14
N ASP A 309 1.49 3.12 -25.11
CA ASP A 309 2.86 3.56 -25.41
C ASP A 309 3.58 4.29 -24.24
N THR A 310 2.92 4.39 -23.10
CA THR A 310 3.34 5.21 -21.96
C THR A 310 4.59 4.64 -21.24
N ILE A 311 4.86 3.34 -21.38
CA ILE A 311 5.97 2.67 -20.67
C ILE A 311 7.06 2.15 -21.63
N SER A 312 6.75 2.03 -22.91
CA SER A 312 7.61 1.42 -23.94
C SER A 312 8.73 2.33 -24.46
N ALA A 313 8.91 3.54 -23.95
CA ALA A 313 9.94 4.49 -24.41
C ALA A 313 11.03 4.73 -23.37
#